data_31cad763b32a2a1b62cd05f2b1841234
#
_entry.id   31cad763b32a2a1b62cd05f2b1841234
#
_cell.length_a   1.000
_cell.length_b   1.000
_cell.length_c   1.000
_cell.angle_alpha   90.00
_cell.angle_beta   90.00
_cell.angle_gamma   90.00
#
_symmetry.space_group_name_H-M   'P 1'
#
loop_
_entity.id
_entity.type
_entity.pdbx_description
1 polymer ?
#
loop_
_entity_poly.entity_id
_entity_poly.type
_entity_poly.pdbx_seq_one_letter_code
_entity_poly.pdbx_strand_id
1 'polypeptide(L)'
;MTSAGPDGRPANIPPTPSDSPSALPPSPGPTPLVLSPGKPIRLTSGALLAEVQPGAGGRLSRLARRDTRGDLFDYLVPLGNDPFPSDEWPKAGAFPMLPYTNMLRDDRLHWRDRTITVREQPAASSSLHGWGLRREWEVVDESPHCCVLQLDCPAQPEWPWHYQAYLSVTLDAQGVDMQLSLTNLSADAMPGGLGLHPYFRWPAGARLTFESEAVWHSPSEDVRWPSEQRIHVGAIEVVSVGGGLDMEGRSTWFAEAPSGSGRFDARIDYAGGLRSATVRSSDAPWLVVHSPAGRPYLCLEPSTHRVGEFDHDHVVIAHGQTLDLTMRIDLA
;
A
#
# COMPACT_ATOMS: atom_id res chain seq x y z
N MET A 1 -86.56 -21.55 40.37
CA MET A 1 -85.36 -21.68 41.15
C MET A 1 -84.34 -22.38 40.24
N THR A 2 -83.64 -21.74 39.41
CA THR A 2 -82.24 -21.46 39.38
C THR A 2 -81.37 -22.63 39.09
N SER A 3 -80.77 -22.70 37.94
CA SER A 3 -79.42 -23.29 37.77
C SER A 3 -78.67 -22.69 36.61
N ALA A 4 -77.47 -22.50 36.87
CA ALA A 4 -76.47 -21.94 35.99
C ALA A 4 -76.09 -22.84 34.82
N GLY A 5 -75.77 -22.26 33.67
CA GLY A 5 -75.16 -22.93 32.56
C GLY A 5 -73.62 -22.97 32.67
N PRO A 6 -72.99 -23.90 32.03
CA PRO A 6 -71.50 -23.90 31.95
C PRO A 6 -71.03 -23.33 30.68
N ASP A 7 -69.93 -22.59 30.82
CA ASP A 7 -69.04 -22.02 29.78
C ASP A 7 -68.45 -23.10 28.88
N GLY A 8 -68.70 -23.00 27.58
CA GLY A 8 -67.98 -23.70 26.54
C GLY A 8 -66.94 -22.77 25.89
N ARG A 9 -65.66 -22.83 26.30
CA ARG A 9 -64.60 -22.22 25.57
C ARG A 9 -64.06 -23.21 24.48
N PRO A 10 -63.85 -22.78 23.23
CA PRO A 10 -63.22 -23.63 22.24
C PRO A 10 -61.71 -23.75 22.53
N ALA A 11 -61.22 -24.97 22.31
CA ALA A 11 -59.81 -25.31 22.47
C ALA A 11 -58.89 -24.47 21.58
N ASN A 12 -57.84 -23.90 22.19
CA ASN A 12 -56.77 -23.22 21.51
C ASN A 12 -55.95 -24.22 20.72
N ILE A 13 -56.03 -24.17 19.39
CA ILE A 13 -55.12 -24.89 18.47
C ILE A 13 -53.88 -24.00 18.35
N PRO A 14 -52.65 -24.50 18.66
CA PRO A 14 -51.43 -23.75 18.44
C PRO A 14 -51.20 -23.58 16.92
N PRO A 15 -50.66 -22.41 16.48
CA PRO A 15 -50.34 -22.20 15.07
C PRO A 15 -49.22 -23.13 14.64
N THR A 16 -49.40 -23.80 13.52
CA THR A 16 -48.37 -24.55 12.82
C THR A 16 -47.17 -23.63 12.50
N PRO A 17 -45.91 -24.09 12.68
CA PRO A 17 -44.75 -23.31 12.25
C PRO A 17 -44.85 -23.06 10.74
N SER A 18 -44.83 -21.78 10.35
CA SER A 18 -44.68 -21.42 8.95
C SER A 18 -43.26 -21.78 8.55
N ASP A 19 -43.12 -22.69 7.59
CA ASP A 19 -41.87 -22.94 6.86
C ASP A 19 -41.43 -21.65 6.17
N SER A 20 -40.62 -20.86 6.85
CA SER A 20 -39.87 -19.80 6.19
C SER A 20 -38.89 -20.48 5.22
N PRO A 21 -38.82 -20.08 3.95
CA PRO A 21 -37.84 -20.65 3.02
C PRO A 21 -36.44 -20.39 3.58
N SER A 22 -35.71 -21.46 3.78
CA SER A 22 -34.30 -21.42 4.15
C SER A 22 -33.56 -20.51 3.15
N ALA A 23 -33.00 -19.40 3.63
CA ALA A 23 -32.17 -18.54 2.83
C ALA A 23 -31.04 -19.38 2.24
N LEU A 24 -30.94 -19.43 0.92
CA LEU A 24 -29.81 -20.04 0.24
C LEU A 24 -28.51 -19.42 0.80
N PRO A 25 -27.47 -20.24 1.01
CA PRO A 25 -26.18 -19.69 1.42
C PRO A 25 -25.74 -18.65 0.38
N PRO A 26 -25.13 -17.54 0.79
CA PRO A 26 -24.64 -16.52 -0.13
C PRO A 26 -23.73 -17.22 -1.15
N SER A 27 -23.91 -16.90 -2.42
CA SER A 27 -23.04 -17.39 -3.49
C SER A 27 -21.60 -17.04 -3.12
N PRO A 28 -20.63 -17.98 -3.29
CA PRO A 28 -19.24 -17.64 -3.07
C PRO A 28 -18.90 -16.43 -3.95
N GLY A 29 -18.34 -15.39 -3.33
CA GLY A 29 -17.87 -14.22 -4.05
C GLY A 29 -16.84 -14.61 -5.12
N PRO A 30 -16.57 -13.75 -6.10
CA PRO A 30 -15.56 -14.03 -7.12
C PRO A 30 -14.24 -14.35 -6.43
N THR A 31 -13.55 -15.39 -6.93
CA THR A 31 -12.23 -15.81 -6.42
C THR A 31 -11.22 -14.68 -6.70
N PRO A 32 -10.41 -14.26 -5.70
CA PRO A 32 -9.35 -13.29 -5.93
C PRO A 32 -8.42 -13.71 -7.08
N LEU A 33 -7.96 -12.73 -7.85
CA LEU A 33 -6.92 -12.97 -8.86
C LEU A 33 -5.66 -13.48 -8.13
N VAL A 34 -5.06 -14.55 -8.64
CA VAL A 34 -3.79 -15.08 -8.15
C VAL A 34 -2.66 -14.48 -8.99
N LEU A 35 -1.77 -13.74 -8.33
CA LEU A 35 -0.56 -13.23 -8.95
C LEU A 35 0.54 -14.29 -8.91
N SER A 36 1.25 -14.41 -10.02
CA SER A 36 2.40 -15.32 -10.15
C SER A 36 3.66 -14.49 -10.38
N PRO A 37 4.57 -14.41 -9.37
CA PRO A 37 5.77 -13.57 -9.48
C PRO A 37 6.62 -13.85 -10.71
N GLY A 38 6.72 -15.11 -11.12
CA GLY A 38 7.53 -15.50 -12.27
C GLY A 38 9.03 -15.39 -12.01
N LYS A 39 9.82 -15.49 -13.09
CA LYS A 39 11.27 -15.30 -13.02
C LYS A 39 11.58 -13.81 -12.86
N PRO A 40 12.40 -13.41 -11.86
CA PRO A 40 12.74 -12.01 -11.69
C PRO A 40 13.66 -11.50 -12.82
N ILE A 41 13.42 -10.25 -13.22
CA ILE A 41 14.35 -9.46 -14.01
C ILE A 41 15.47 -8.99 -13.06
N ARG A 42 16.72 -9.24 -13.40
CA ARG A 42 17.86 -8.90 -12.55
C ARG A 42 18.61 -7.69 -13.08
N LEU A 43 18.70 -6.69 -12.23
CA LEU A 43 19.53 -5.51 -12.45
C LEU A 43 20.76 -5.61 -11.56
N THR A 44 21.94 -5.23 -12.09
CA THR A 44 23.20 -5.29 -11.34
C THR A 44 24.02 -4.04 -11.59
N SER A 45 24.62 -3.49 -10.53
CA SER A 45 25.54 -2.37 -10.62
C SER A 45 26.61 -2.48 -9.53
N GLY A 46 27.85 -2.82 -9.92
CA GLY A 46 28.92 -3.10 -8.96
C GLY A 46 28.54 -4.22 -7.98
N ALA A 47 28.48 -3.89 -6.70
CA ALA A 47 28.09 -4.83 -5.64
C ALA A 47 26.56 -4.92 -5.44
N LEU A 48 25.78 -4.07 -6.09
CA LEU A 48 24.33 -4.01 -5.92
C LEU A 48 23.61 -4.97 -6.86
N LEU A 49 22.53 -5.55 -6.34
CA LEU A 49 21.57 -6.39 -7.01
C LEU A 49 20.17 -5.89 -6.73
N ALA A 50 19.37 -5.70 -7.76
CA ALA A 50 17.93 -5.53 -7.68
C ALA A 50 17.22 -6.60 -8.50
N GLU A 51 16.07 -7.08 -8.02
CA GLU A 51 15.22 -8.01 -8.76
C GLU A 51 13.81 -7.40 -8.89
N VAL A 52 13.28 -7.40 -10.11
CA VAL A 52 11.94 -6.88 -10.42
C VAL A 52 11.07 -8.03 -10.91
N GLN A 53 9.86 -8.14 -10.36
CA GLN A 53 8.88 -9.17 -10.74
C GLN A 53 7.58 -8.53 -11.23
N PRO A 54 7.42 -8.36 -12.55
CA PRO A 54 6.22 -7.74 -13.15
C PRO A 54 4.93 -8.46 -12.78
N GLY A 55 4.93 -9.81 -12.77
CA GLY A 55 3.79 -10.64 -12.39
C GLY A 55 3.40 -10.57 -10.90
N ALA A 56 4.19 -9.89 -10.06
CA ALA A 56 3.91 -9.68 -8.64
C ALA A 56 3.39 -8.27 -8.34
N GLY A 57 2.66 -7.65 -9.25
CA GLY A 57 2.17 -6.28 -9.08
C GLY A 57 3.22 -5.21 -9.36
N GLY A 58 4.08 -5.40 -10.38
CA GLY A 58 5.14 -4.45 -10.72
C GLY A 58 6.18 -4.25 -9.61
N ARG A 59 6.51 -5.31 -8.89
CA ARG A 59 7.25 -5.21 -7.62
C ARG A 59 8.77 -5.24 -7.83
N LEU A 60 9.49 -4.29 -7.20
CA LEU A 60 10.91 -4.46 -6.88
C LEU A 60 10.98 -5.52 -5.78
N SER A 61 11.27 -6.76 -6.14
CA SER A 61 11.13 -7.93 -5.26
C SER A 61 12.32 -8.16 -4.36
N ARG A 62 13.49 -7.60 -4.70
CA ARG A 62 14.71 -7.67 -3.90
C ARG A 62 15.59 -6.46 -4.14
N LEU A 63 16.26 -5.98 -3.09
CA LEU A 63 17.33 -4.99 -3.17
C LEU A 63 18.41 -5.40 -2.18
N ALA A 64 19.61 -5.71 -2.70
CA ALA A 64 20.67 -6.29 -1.91
C ALA A 64 22.05 -5.75 -2.31
N ARG A 65 23.00 -5.85 -1.38
CA ARG A 65 24.44 -5.58 -1.63
C ARG A 65 25.24 -6.82 -1.34
N ARG A 66 26.14 -7.16 -2.25
CA ARG A 66 27.15 -8.22 -2.06
C ARG A 66 28.34 -7.67 -1.28
N ASP A 67 28.75 -8.37 -0.24
CA ASP A 67 29.95 -8.03 0.50
C ASP A 67 31.23 -8.60 -0.18
N THR A 68 32.39 -8.33 0.41
CA THR A 68 33.69 -8.80 -0.10
C THR A 68 33.89 -10.31 -0.03
N ARG A 69 33.05 -11.04 0.73
CA ARG A 69 33.06 -12.52 0.79
C ARG A 69 32.11 -13.13 -0.23
N GLY A 70 31.27 -12.31 -0.89
CA GLY A 70 30.27 -12.76 -1.82
C GLY A 70 28.88 -12.94 -1.20
N ASP A 71 28.72 -12.72 0.12
CA ASP A 71 27.44 -12.85 0.80
C ASP A 71 26.52 -11.64 0.48
N LEU A 72 25.23 -11.91 0.34
CA LEU A 72 24.24 -10.88 0.08
C LEU A 72 23.60 -10.39 1.39
N PHE A 73 23.59 -9.07 1.56
CA PHE A 73 22.77 -8.41 2.56
C PHE A 73 21.55 -7.79 1.87
N ASP A 74 20.38 -8.30 2.19
CA ASP A 74 19.12 -7.75 1.71
C ASP A 74 18.73 -6.52 2.53
N TYR A 75 18.46 -5.39 1.88
CA TYR A 75 17.90 -4.18 2.50
C TYR A 75 16.37 -4.25 2.57
N LEU A 76 15.74 -4.74 1.50
CA LEU A 76 14.32 -5.07 1.50
C LEU A 76 14.11 -6.53 1.95
N VAL A 77 12.95 -6.81 2.53
CA VAL A 77 12.49 -8.18 2.72
C VAL A 77 12.29 -8.80 1.33
N PRO A 78 13.04 -9.85 0.95
CA PRO A 78 12.93 -10.39 -0.39
C PRO A 78 11.60 -11.13 -0.60
N LEU A 79 11.00 -10.95 -1.78
CA LEU A 79 9.84 -11.72 -2.21
C LEU A 79 10.28 -13.09 -2.74
N GLY A 80 9.53 -14.13 -2.36
CA GLY A 80 9.64 -15.45 -2.96
C GLY A 80 9.00 -15.55 -4.34
N ASN A 81 9.02 -16.76 -4.93
CA ASN A 81 8.43 -17.02 -6.24
C ASN A 81 7.05 -17.70 -6.15
N ASP A 82 6.54 -17.93 -4.95
CA ASP A 82 5.26 -18.59 -4.77
C ASP A 82 4.11 -17.68 -5.18
N PRO A 83 3.12 -18.19 -5.93
CA PRO A 83 1.90 -17.45 -6.24
C PRO A 83 1.14 -17.04 -4.96
N PHE A 84 0.46 -15.90 -5.03
CA PHE A 84 -0.32 -15.37 -3.90
C PHE A 84 -1.60 -14.67 -4.38
N PRO A 85 -2.68 -14.67 -3.55
CA PRO A 85 -3.88 -13.90 -3.85
C PRO A 85 -3.58 -12.40 -3.93
N SER A 86 -4.19 -11.70 -4.90
CA SER A 86 -3.95 -10.27 -5.14
C SER A 86 -4.42 -9.38 -3.99
N ASP A 87 -5.29 -9.88 -3.10
CA ASP A 87 -5.81 -9.18 -1.91
C ASP A 87 -5.05 -9.53 -0.61
N GLU A 88 -4.20 -10.58 -0.65
CA GLU A 88 -3.39 -11.04 0.48
C GLU A 88 -1.90 -11.11 0.11
N TRP A 89 -1.31 -9.97 -0.24
CA TRP A 89 0.07 -9.94 -0.73
C TRP A 89 1.13 -10.17 0.37
N PRO A 90 2.26 -10.80 0.01
CA PRO A 90 3.43 -10.92 0.88
C PRO A 90 3.98 -9.56 1.33
N LYS A 91 4.39 -9.46 2.58
CA LYS A 91 5.00 -8.26 3.18
C LYS A 91 6.47 -8.18 2.80
N ALA A 92 6.75 -7.96 1.52
CA ALA A 92 8.07 -8.08 0.91
C ALA A 92 8.24 -7.15 -0.30
N GLY A 93 9.48 -6.81 -0.63
CA GLY A 93 9.83 -5.96 -1.77
C GLY A 93 9.37 -4.52 -1.64
N ALA A 94 9.14 -3.86 -2.78
CA ALA A 94 8.51 -2.54 -2.88
C ALA A 94 7.54 -2.54 -4.06
N PHE A 95 6.28 -2.16 -3.84
CA PHE A 95 5.26 -2.15 -4.88
C PHE A 95 4.67 -0.75 -5.12
N PRO A 96 4.16 -0.48 -6.32
CA PRO A 96 3.48 0.77 -6.64
C PRO A 96 2.06 0.79 -6.06
N MET A 97 1.66 1.94 -5.53
CA MET A 97 0.30 2.25 -5.09
C MET A 97 -0.30 3.28 -6.03
N LEU A 98 -1.36 2.90 -6.73
CA LEU A 98 -2.11 3.77 -7.65
C LEU A 98 -3.52 3.19 -7.92
N PRO A 99 -4.51 3.99 -8.27
CA PRO A 99 -4.50 5.44 -8.47
C PRO A 99 -4.65 6.26 -7.17
N TYR A 100 -4.55 5.62 -6.01
CA TYR A 100 -4.48 6.22 -4.67
C TYR A 100 -3.66 5.33 -3.74
N THR A 101 -3.23 5.89 -2.60
CA THR A 101 -2.50 5.16 -1.56
C THR A 101 -3.38 4.88 -0.36
N ASN A 102 -3.05 3.84 0.41
CA ASN A 102 -3.79 3.43 1.59
C ASN A 102 -5.29 3.19 1.30
N MET A 103 -6.19 3.57 2.19
CA MET A 103 -7.64 3.35 2.08
C MET A 103 -8.37 4.66 1.85
N LEU A 104 -9.43 4.61 1.03
CA LEU A 104 -10.44 5.66 1.00
C LEU A 104 -11.47 5.40 2.11
N ARG A 105 -11.97 6.47 2.74
CA ARG A 105 -12.95 6.35 3.82
C ARG A 105 -14.21 5.65 3.34
N ASP A 106 -14.68 4.67 4.07
CA ASP A 106 -15.86 3.86 3.74
C ASP A 106 -15.83 3.19 2.36
N ASP A 107 -14.61 2.97 1.79
CA ASP A 107 -14.40 2.50 0.41
C ASP A 107 -15.12 3.38 -0.63
N ARG A 108 -15.19 4.69 -0.40
CA ARG A 108 -15.87 5.65 -1.25
C ARG A 108 -14.97 6.78 -1.69
N LEU A 109 -15.12 7.16 -2.95
CA LEU A 109 -14.55 8.35 -3.54
C LEU A 109 -15.67 9.35 -3.82
N HIS A 110 -15.59 10.55 -3.24
CA HIS A 110 -16.47 11.66 -3.57
C HIS A 110 -15.78 12.53 -4.61
N TRP A 111 -16.27 12.49 -5.84
CA TRP A 111 -15.72 13.22 -6.96
C TRP A 111 -16.78 14.08 -7.63
N ARG A 112 -16.68 15.40 -7.48
CA ARG A 112 -17.66 16.37 -7.98
C ARG A 112 -19.07 16.05 -7.43
N ASP A 113 -19.99 15.71 -8.33
CA ASP A 113 -21.39 15.38 -8.03
C ASP A 113 -21.66 13.86 -7.89
N ARG A 114 -20.59 13.03 -7.90
CA ARG A 114 -20.68 11.57 -7.87
C ARG A 114 -20.02 10.96 -6.64
N THR A 115 -20.62 9.89 -6.13
CA THR A 115 -19.99 9.01 -5.16
C THR A 115 -19.74 7.65 -5.82
N ILE A 116 -18.49 7.21 -5.80
CA ILE A 116 -18.04 5.97 -6.43
C ILE A 116 -17.60 5.02 -5.32
N THR A 117 -18.09 3.78 -5.37
CA THR A 117 -17.61 2.71 -4.48
C THR A 117 -16.36 2.11 -5.11
N VAL A 118 -15.22 2.25 -4.44
CA VAL A 118 -13.89 1.85 -4.98
C VAL A 118 -13.47 0.43 -4.64
N ARG A 119 -14.35 -0.35 -4.05
CA ARG A 119 -14.08 -1.76 -3.74
C ARG A 119 -14.28 -2.62 -4.98
N GLU A 120 -13.21 -3.22 -5.51
CA GLU A 120 -13.22 -4.06 -6.73
C GLU A 120 -14.08 -5.34 -6.56
N GLN A 121 -14.22 -5.85 -5.34
CA GLN A 121 -15.02 -7.04 -5.02
C GLN A 121 -15.73 -6.88 -3.68
N PRO A 122 -17.03 -7.24 -3.57
CA PRO A 122 -17.74 -7.22 -2.30
C PRO A 122 -17.10 -8.09 -1.21
N ALA A 123 -16.34 -9.11 -1.60
CA ALA A 123 -15.63 -10.03 -0.73
C ALA A 123 -14.16 -9.63 -0.49
N ALA A 124 -13.60 -8.66 -1.23
CA ALA A 124 -12.26 -8.15 -0.96
C ALA A 124 -12.24 -7.47 0.41
N SER A 125 -11.25 -7.79 1.22
CA SER A 125 -11.13 -7.29 2.58
C SER A 125 -11.01 -5.76 2.65
N SER A 126 -10.55 -5.09 1.59
CA SER A 126 -10.42 -3.64 1.52
C SER A 126 -10.06 -3.11 0.13
N SER A 127 -10.28 -1.81 -0.09
CA SER A 127 -9.79 -1.03 -1.24
C SER A 127 -8.31 -0.63 -1.10
N LEU A 128 -7.56 -1.19 -0.17
CA LEU A 128 -6.22 -0.77 0.25
C LEU A 128 -5.23 -0.68 -0.92
N HIS A 129 -4.60 0.48 -1.10
CA HIS A 129 -3.53 0.79 -2.06
C HIS A 129 -3.90 0.75 -3.55
N GLY A 130 -5.19 0.80 -3.88
CA GLY A 130 -5.65 0.79 -5.26
C GLY A 130 -5.36 -0.52 -5.99
N TRP A 131 -5.12 -0.45 -7.31
CA TRP A 131 -5.04 -1.63 -8.18
C TRP A 131 -3.64 -1.96 -8.67
N GLY A 132 -2.68 -1.05 -8.64
CA GLY A 132 -1.34 -1.24 -9.20
C GLY A 132 -0.63 -2.51 -8.71
N LEU A 133 -0.70 -2.77 -7.40
CA LEU A 133 -0.10 -3.96 -6.78
C LEU A 133 -0.86 -5.26 -7.06
N ARG A 134 -2.08 -5.19 -7.60
CA ARG A 134 -2.99 -6.32 -7.81
C ARG A 134 -3.05 -6.79 -9.25
N ARG A 135 -2.26 -6.20 -10.14
CA ARG A 135 -2.24 -6.48 -11.57
C ARG A 135 -0.85 -6.93 -11.99
N GLU A 136 -0.79 -7.75 -13.02
CA GLU A 136 0.44 -8.01 -13.73
C GLU A 136 0.81 -6.80 -14.58
N TRP A 137 2.10 -6.46 -14.61
CA TRP A 137 2.64 -5.38 -15.42
C TRP A 137 3.38 -5.94 -16.63
N GLU A 138 3.30 -5.25 -17.73
CA GLU A 138 4.03 -5.61 -18.96
C GLU A 138 5.43 -5.00 -18.94
N VAL A 139 6.45 -5.75 -19.40
CA VAL A 139 7.80 -5.25 -19.58
C VAL A 139 7.89 -4.54 -20.93
N VAL A 140 8.20 -3.25 -20.92
CA VAL A 140 8.31 -2.44 -22.15
C VAL A 140 9.76 -2.08 -22.50
N ASP A 141 10.66 -2.09 -21.51
CA ASP A 141 12.10 -1.94 -21.72
C ASP A 141 12.89 -2.65 -20.62
N GLU A 142 14.04 -3.23 -20.99
CA GLU A 142 14.93 -3.96 -20.08
C GLU A 142 16.40 -3.80 -20.49
N SER A 143 17.24 -3.50 -19.52
CA SER A 143 18.70 -3.47 -19.64
C SER A 143 19.34 -4.04 -18.39
N PRO A 144 20.67 -4.24 -18.33
CA PRO A 144 21.34 -4.70 -17.10
C PRO A 144 21.15 -3.79 -15.88
N HIS A 145 20.74 -2.55 -16.08
CA HIS A 145 20.64 -1.52 -15.03
C HIS A 145 19.27 -0.88 -14.91
N CYS A 146 18.36 -1.13 -15.84
CA CYS A 146 17.04 -0.51 -15.88
C CYS A 146 15.98 -1.51 -16.34
N CYS A 147 14.80 -1.42 -15.75
CA CYS A 147 13.60 -2.11 -16.19
C CYS A 147 12.42 -1.12 -16.18
N VAL A 148 11.68 -1.06 -17.28
CA VAL A 148 10.47 -0.23 -17.41
C VAL A 148 9.26 -1.14 -17.59
N LEU A 149 8.31 -0.96 -16.69
CA LEU A 149 7.05 -1.69 -16.68
C LEU A 149 5.89 -0.76 -17.06
N GLN A 150 4.87 -1.31 -17.73
CA GLN A 150 3.64 -0.62 -18.10
C GLN A 150 2.44 -1.35 -17.52
N LEU A 151 1.44 -0.58 -17.10
CA LEU A 151 0.12 -1.06 -16.72
C LEU A 151 -0.94 -0.24 -17.43
N ASP A 152 -1.80 -0.89 -18.21
CA ASP A 152 -2.99 -0.28 -18.80
C ASP A 152 -4.23 -0.68 -17.96
N CYS A 153 -4.98 0.33 -17.51
CA CYS A 153 -6.17 0.15 -16.69
C CYS A 153 -7.39 0.79 -17.36
N PRO A 154 -8.16 0.01 -18.13
CA PRO A 154 -9.43 0.49 -18.70
C PRO A 154 -10.40 0.98 -17.62
N ALA A 155 -11.28 1.92 -17.97
CA ALA A 155 -12.34 2.36 -17.08
C ALA A 155 -13.22 1.20 -16.61
N GLN A 156 -13.55 1.18 -15.32
CA GLN A 156 -14.42 0.16 -14.69
C GLN A 156 -15.34 0.84 -13.66
N PRO A 157 -16.43 0.20 -13.22
CA PRO A 157 -17.39 0.84 -12.31
C PRO A 157 -16.78 1.41 -11.05
N GLU A 158 -15.78 0.74 -10.49
CA GLU A 158 -15.07 1.10 -9.26
C GLU A 158 -14.07 2.25 -9.47
N TRP A 159 -13.63 2.47 -10.73
CA TRP A 159 -12.78 3.58 -11.16
C TRP A 159 -13.09 3.96 -12.61
N PRO A 160 -14.02 4.88 -12.84
CA PRO A 160 -14.58 5.14 -14.18
C PRO A 160 -13.68 5.98 -15.08
N TRP A 161 -12.38 5.84 -14.97
CA TRP A 161 -11.36 6.48 -15.80
C TRP A 161 -10.38 5.44 -16.35
N HIS A 162 -10.11 5.54 -17.63
CA HIS A 162 -9.02 4.82 -18.29
C HIS A 162 -7.71 5.56 -17.98
N TYR A 163 -6.73 4.86 -17.48
CA TYR A 163 -5.39 5.40 -17.23
C TYR A 163 -4.31 4.40 -17.60
N GLN A 164 -3.12 4.91 -17.88
CA GLN A 164 -1.93 4.12 -18.10
C GLN A 164 -0.88 4.54 -17.08
N ALA A 165 -0.15 3.56 -16.54
CA ALA A 165 0.94 3.80 -15.60
C ALA A 165 2.24 3.18 -16.10
N TYR A 166 3.36 3.82 -15.77
CA TYR A 166 4.70 3.29 -15.96
C TYR A 166 5.44 3.25 -14.64
N LEU A 167 6.23 2.21 -14.45
CA LEU A 167 7.19 2.09 -13.35
C LEU A 167 8.56 1.82 -13.93
N SER A 168 9.47 2.80 -13.79
CA SER A 168 10.88 2.63 -14.11
C SER A 168 11.65 2.29 -12.84
N VAL A 169 12.49 1.25 -12.91
CA VAL A 169 13.42 0.86 -11.84
C VAL A 169 14.82 0.92 -12.39
N THR A 170 15.65 1.83 -11.90
CA THR A 170 17.01 2.04 -12.37
C THR A 170 18.01 1.84 -11.22
N LEU A 171 18.99 0.97 -11.42
CA LEU A 171 20.02 0.64 -10.43
C LEU A 171 21.36 1.26 -10.84
N ASP A 172 21.97 2.03 -9.95
CA ASP A 172 23.34 2.53 -10.09
C ASP A 172 24.28 1.97 -9.00
N ALA A 173 25.48 2.51 -8.87
CA ALA A 173 26.47 2.04 -7.89
C ALA A 173 26.15 2.45 -6.45
N GLN A 174 25.23 3.40 -6.23
CA GLN A 174 24.85 3.92 -4.93
C GLN A 174 23.48 3.44 -4.45
N GLY A 175 22.59 3.03 -5.36
CA GLY A 175 21.24 2.62 -4.96
C GLY A 175 20.29 2.41 -6.13
N VAL A 176 18.99 2.53 -5.86
CA VAL A 176 17.93 2.32 -6.84
C VAL A 176 16.99 3.52 -6.89
N ASP A 177 16.66 3.97 -8.11
CA ASP A 177 15.57 4.89 -8.39
C ASP A 177 14.33 4.11 -8.83
N MET A 178 13.19 4.45 -8.26
CA MET A 178 11.87 4.02 -8.71
C MET A 178 11.07 5.26 -9.11
N GLN A 179 10.71 5.36 -10.38
CA GLN A 179 9.85 6.43 -10.90
C GLN A 179 8.52 5.82 -11.33
N LEU A 180 7.45 6.28 -10.70
CA LEU A 180 6.08 5.88 -10.97
C LEU A 180 5.34 7.03 -11.64
N SER A 181 4.69 6.78 -12.78
CA SER A 181 3.88 7.76 -13.49
C SER A 181 2.48 7.24 -13.77
N LEU A 182 1.49 8.12 -13.78
CA LEU A 182 0.09 7.84 -14.03
C LEU A 182 -0.47 8.86 -15.01
N THR A 183 -0.85 8.43 -16.21
CA THR A 183 -1.41 9.27 -17.26
C THR A 183 -2.90 9.02 -17.41
N ASN A 184 -3.71 10.07 -17.33
CA ASN A 184 -5.15 9.98 -17.60
C ASN A 184 -5.42 9.90 -19.11
N LEU A 185 -6.00 8.81 -19.56
CA LEU A 185 -6.41 8.57 -20.95
C LEU A 185 -7.91 8.81 -21.19
N SER A 186 -8.69 9.10 -20.14
CA SER A 186 -10.11 9.44 -20.26
C SER A 186 -10.28 10.89 -20.76
N ALA A 187 -11.39 11.16 -21.45
CA ALA A 187 -11.73 12.51 -21.89
C ALA A 187 -11.95 13.47 -20.71
N ASP A 188 -12.52 12.98 -19.61
CA ASP A 188 -12.75 13.74 -18.39
C ASP A 188 -11.52 13.75 -17.47
N ALA A 189 -11.39 14.82 -16.68
CA ALA A 189 -10.39 14.87 -15.63
C ALA A 189 -10.63 13.78 -14.56
N MET A 190 -9.55 13.22 -14.04
CA MET A 190 -9.50 12.11 -13.10
C MET A 190 -8.84 12.58 -11.78
N PRO A 191 -9.31 12.16 -10.60
CA PRO A 191 -8.53 12.29 -9.39
C PRO A 191 -7.38 11.29 -9.43
N GLY A 192 -6.23 11.60 -8.85
CA GLY A 192 -5.11 10.68 -8.80
C GLY A 192 -4.20 10.90 -7.61
N GLY A 193 -3.58 9.82 -7.18
CA GLY A 193 -2.57 9.80 -6.15
C GLY A 193 -1.64 8.61 -6.34
N LEU A 194 -0.37 8.81 -6.02
CA LEU A 194 0.69 7.83 -6.16
C LEU A 194 1.40 7.58 -4.84
N GLY A 195 1.95 6.39 -4.70
CA GLY A 195 2.86 6.03 -3.65
C GLY A 195 3.71 4.81 -3.99
N LEU A 196 4.75 4.60 -3.21
CA LEU A 196 5.62 3.43 -3.28
C LEU A 196 5.74 2.81 -1.89
N HIS A 197 5.65 1.48 -1.80
CA HIS A 197 5.52 0.76 -0.54
C HIS A 197 6.67 -0.23 -0.31
N PRO A 198 7.87 0.23 0.09
CA PRO A 198 9.00 -0.64 0.40
C PRO A 198 8.87 -1.28 1.79
N TYR A 199 9.21 -2.56 1.89
CA TYR A 199 9.36 -3.32 3.13
C TYR A 199 10.85 -3.49 3.44
N PHE A 200 11.41 -2.58 4.24
CA PHE A 200 12.79 -2.71 4.70
C PHE A 200 12.92 -3.76 5.79
N ARG A 201 14.03 -4.48 5.82
CA ARG A 201 14.39 -5.29 6.99
C ARG A 201 14.53 -4.38 8.21
N TRP A 202 13.95 -4.81 9.33
CA TRP A 202 13.94 -4.04 10.57
C TRP A 202 14.37 -4.90 11.75
N PRO A 203 15.66 -5.36 11.81
CA PRO A 203 16.16 -6.17 12.89
C PRO A 203 16.31 -5.35 14.17
N ALA A 204 16.35 -6.00 15.32
CA ALA A 204 16.65 -5.36 16.59
C ALA A 204 17.97 -4.57 16.53
N GLY A 205 17.99 -3.35 17.08
CA GLY A 205 19.13 -2.44 17.07
C GLY A 205 19.28 -1.62 15.77
N ALA A 206 18.43 -1.83 14.75
CA ALA A 206 18.37 -0.89 13.64
C ALA A 206 17.74 0.43 14.09
N ARG A 207 18.14 1.55 13.47
CA ARG A 207 17.72 2.90 13.83
C ARG A 207 17.14 3.61 12.62
N LEU A 208 15.95 4.17 12.76
CA LEU A 208 15.34 5.09 11.80
C LEU A 208 15.52 6.52 12.25
N THR A 209 15.93 7.41 11.36
CA THR A 209 15.97 8.85 11.58
C THR A 209 15.37 9.59 10.38
N PHE A 210 14.53 10.58 10.62
CA PHE A 210 14.00 11.49 9.61
C PHE A 210 13.52 12.80 10.25
N GLU A 211 13.32 13.82 9.42
CA GLU A 211 12.72 15.10 9.82
C GLU A 211 11.30 15.21 9.28
N SER A 212 10.40 15.81 10.06
CA SER A 212 9.01 16.01 9.70
C SER A 212 8.47 17.32 10.23
N GLU A 213 7.60 17.98 9.46
CA GLU A 213 6.83 19.14 9.95
C GLU A 213 5.84 18.71 11.03
N ALA A 214 5.17 17.58 10.79
CA ALA A 214 4.20 17.03 11.72
C ALA A 214 4.08 15.52 11.57
N VAL A 215 3.71 14.86 12.65
CA VAL A 215 3.40 13.43 12.67
C VAL A 215 2.08 13.19 13.39
N TRP A 216 1.29 12.29 12.85
CA TRP A 216 0.05 11.77 13.44
C TRP A 216 0.15 10.26 13.60
N HIS A 217 -0.40 9.74 14.68
CA HIS A 217 -0.61 8.31 14.83
C HIS A 217 -1.94 7.87 14.20
N SER A 218 -2.06 6.59 13.89
CA SER A 218 -3.37 5.97 13.76
C SER A 218 -4.09 6.00 15.13
N PRO A 219 -5.40 6.27 15.18
CA PRO A 219 -6.18 6.24 16.44
C PRO A 219 -6.17 4.88 17.12
N SER A 220 -6.15 3.79 16.33
CA SER A 220 -6.07 2.40 16.79
C SER A 220 -5.46 1.52 15.69
N GLU A 221 -5.14 0.27 16.01
CA GLU A 221 -4.65 -0.74 15.04
C GLU A 221 -5.65 -1.00 13.89
N ASP A 222 -6.96 -0.84 14.15
CA ASP A 222 -8.02 -1.08 13.16
C ASP A 222 -8.28 0.14 12.26
N VAL A 223 -7.81 1.33 12.68
CA VAL A 223 -7.99 2.59 11.94
C VAL A 223 -6.74 2.93 11.16
N ARG A 224 -6.85 2.99 9.84
CA ARG A 224 -5.72 3.15 8.90
C ARG A 224 -5.59 4.58 8.35
N TRP A 225 -6.06 5.59 9.06
CA TRP A 225 -5.90 7.01 8.74
C TRP A 225 -5.44 7.81 9.96
N PRO A 226 -4.85 8.99 9.75
CA PRO A 226 -4.35 9.83 10.83
C PRO A 226 -5.43 10.22 11.84
N SER A 227 -5.06 10.28 13.11
CA SER A 227 -5.87 10.96 14.13
C SER A 227 -5.91 12.46 13.88
N GLU A 228 -6.82 13.17 14.51
CA GLU A 228 -6.87 14.64 14.45
C GLU A 228 -5.70 15.30 15.22
N GLN A 229 -5.12 14.58 16.17
CA GLN A 229 -4.07 15.12 17.03
C GLN A 229 -2.69 15.01 16.41
N ARG A 230 -2.05 16.14 16.20
CA ARG A 230 -0.62 16.27 15.87
C ARG A 230 0.23 15.95 17.10
N ILE A 231 1.25 15.11 16.95
CA ILE A 231 2.04 14.59 18.09
C ILE A 231 3.50 15.00 18.08
N HIS A 232 4.10 15.31 16.93
CA HIS A 232 5.52 15.64 16.84
C HIS A 232 5.80 16.64 15.71
N VAL A 233 6.89 17.38 15.87
CA VAL A 233 7.44 18.30 14.87
C VAL A 233 8.97 18.28 15.00
N GLY A 234 9.68 18.12 13.87
CA GLY A 234 11.13 18.15 13.79
C GLY A 234 11.76 16.76 13.61
N ALA A 235 12.97 16.59 14.18
CA ALA A 235 13.74 15.35 14.04
C ALA A 235 13.14 14.20 14.84
N ILE A 236 13.02 13.04 14.20
CA ILE A 236 12.49 11.80 14.77
C ILE A 236 13.60 10.74 14.74
N GLU A 237 13.75 10.04 15.86
CA GLU A 237 14.62 8.88 15.97
C GLU A 237 13.88 7.71 16.61
N VAL A 238 13.94 6.53 15.98
CA VAL A 238 13.36 5.29 16.48
C VAL A 238 14.39 4.17 16.43
N VAL A 239 14.49 3.40 17.51
CA VAL A 239 15.36 2.21 17.55
C VAL A 239 14.50 0.96 17.59
N SER A 240 14.76 0.03 16.67
CA SER A 240 14.07 -1.25 16.62
C SER A 240 14.35 -2.11 17.86
N VAL A 241 13.29 -2.58 18.48
CA VAL A 241 13.35 -3.59 19.55
C VAL A 241 12.92 -4.98 19.06
N GLY A 242 12.91 -5.19 17.74
CA GLY A 242 12.45 -6.43 17.10
C GLY A 242 11.09 -6.29 16.44
N GLY A 243 10.73 -5.08 16.05
CA GLY A 243 9.46 -4.68 15.40
C GLY A 243 8.68 -3.67 16.25
N GLY A 244 7.79 -2.91 15.57
CA GLY A 244 7.07 -1.80 16.17
C GLY A 244 7.85 -0.47 16.10
N LEU A 245 7.12 0.64 16.24
CA LEU A 245 7.64 2.01 16.14
C LEU A 245 7.79 2.68 17.50
N ASP A 246 6.96 2.36 18.48
CA ASP A 246 6.99 2.94 19.79
C ASP A 246 6.63 1.95 20.90
N MET A 247 6.84 2.40 22.16
CA MET A 247 6.55 1.59 23.35
C MET A 247 5.04 1.52 23.67
N GLU A 248 4.20 2.32 23.00
CA GLU A 248 2.75 2.33 23.19
C GLU A 248 2.06 1.32 22.27
N GLY A 249 2.83 0.58 21.44
CA GLY A 249 2.33 -0.47 20.56
C GLY A 249 1.71 0.04 19.25
N ARG A 250 1.92 1.32 18.92
CA ARG A 250 1.40 1.91 17.69
C ARG A 250 2.26 1.52 16.50
N SER A 251 1.61 0.98 15.47
CA SER A 251 2.31 0.41 14.31
C SER A 251 2.45 1.38 13.14
N THR A 252 1.70 2.50 13.11
CA THR A 252 1.63 3.40 11.95
C THR A 252 1.68 4.87 12.33
N TRP A 253 2.58 5.59 11.68
CA TRP A 253 2.70 7.05 11.72
C TRP A 253 2.47 7.62 10.33
N PHE A 254 1.88 8.82 10.29
CA PHE A 254 1.67 9.61 9.07
C PHE A 254 2.45 10.90 9.25
N ALA A 255 3.46 11.09 8.43
CA ALA A 255 4.39 12.22 8.53
C ALA A 255 4.20 13.18 7.36
N GLU A 256 4.26 14.48 7.65
CA GLU A 256 4.28 15.55 6.67
C GLU A 256 5.72 16.03 6.45
N ALA A 257 6.11 16.22 5.19
CA ALA A 257 7.44 16.72 4.85
C ALA A 257 7.72 18.08 5.49
N PRO A 258 8.97 18.39 5.84
CA PRO A 258 9.33 19.71 6.37
C PRO A 258 8.86 20.84 5.46
N SER A 259 8.34 21.90 6.03
CA SER A 259 7.74 23.05 5.31
C SER A 259 8.60 23.57 4.18
N GLY A 260 8.00 23.67 3.00
CA GLY A 260 8.62 24.20 1.78
C GLY A 260 9.60 23.23 1.10
N SER A 261 9.86 22.04 1.66
CA SER A 261 10.75 21.06 1.02
C SER A 261 10.03 20.16 0.04
N GLY A 262 8.80 19.75 0.36
CA GLY A 262 8.06 18.69 -0.37
C GLY A 262 8.81 17.36 -0.43
N ARG A 263 9.82 17.16 0.45
CA ARG A 263 10.78 16.05 0.40
C ARG A 263 10.93 15.39 1.75
N PHE A 264 11.13 14.06 1.70
CA PHE A 264 11.62 13.28 2.82
C PHE A 264 13.01 12.75 2.56
N ASP A 265 13.85 12.79 3.62
CA ASP A 265 15.08 12.03 3.79
C ASP A 265 14.92 11.16 5.02
N ALA A 266 14.59 9.87 4.84
CA ALA A 266 14.44 8.92 5.93
C ALA A 266 15.57 7.89 5.87
N ARG A 267 16.38 7.81 6.93
CA ARG A 267 17.57 6.98 7.00
C ARG A 267 17.38 5.83 7.97
N ILE A 268 17.71 4.62 7.52
CA ILE A 268 17.82 3.42 8.34
C ILE A 268 19.30 3.07 8.49
N ASP A 269 19.80 3.08 9.73
CA ASP A 269 21.11 2.53 10.08
C ASP A 269 20.93 1.13 10.65
N TYR A 270 21.61 0.15 10.04
CA TYR A 270 21.57 -1.23 10.53
C TYR A 270 22.59 -1.47 11.63
N ALA A 271 22.30 -2.41 12.52
CA ALA A 271 23.16 -2.72 13.66
C ALA A 271 24.62 -2.98 13.23
N GLY A 272 25.57 -2.39 13.95
CA GLY A 272 27.00 -2.43 13.63
C GLY A 272 27.51 -1.25 12.80
N GLY A 273 26.63 -0.33 12.34
CA GLY A 273 27.02 0.94 11.71
C GLY A 273 27.69 0.84 10.34
N LEU A 274 27.77 -0.37 9.77
CA LEU A 274 28.46 -0.62 8.49
C LEU A 274 27.53 -0.52 7.28
N ARG A 275 26.21 -0.46 7.50
CA ARG A 275 25.22 -0.44 6.42
C ARG A 275 24.10 0.52 6.74
N SER A 276 23.64 1.22 5.73
CA SER A 276 22.48 2.08 5.83
C SER A 276 21.67 2.09 4.53
N ALA A 277 20.39 2.42 4.64
CA ALA A 277 19.52 2.76 3.53
C ALA A 277 18.91 4.14 3.78
N THR A 278 18.93 5.02 2.77
CA THR A 278 18.27 6.33 2.86
C THR A 278 17.21 6.43 1.77
N VAL A 279 15.96 6.58 2.18
CA VAL A 279 14.82 6.81 1.28
C VAL A 279 14.65 8.30 1.06
N ARG A 280 14.60 8.72 -0.20
CA ARG A 280 14.34 10.10 -0.62
C ARG A 280 13.18 10.13 -1.60
N SER A 281 12.32 11.12 -1.46
CA SER A 281 11.30 11.44 -2.45
C SER A 281 11.19 12.96 -2.59
N SER A 282 11.14 13.45 -3.82
CA SER A 282 11.02 14.89 -4.10
C SER A 282 9.59 15.36 -4.35
N ASP A 283 8.67 14.40 -4.62
CA ASP A 283 7.32 14.68 -5.10
C ASP A 283 6.25 14.14 -4.16
N ALA A 284 6.66 13.70 -2.95
CA ALA A 284 5.80 13.15 -1.93
C ALA A 284 5.81 14.03 -0.67
N PRO A 285 4.79 14.87 -0.45
CA PRO A 285 4.66 15.65 0.76
C PRO A 285 4.30 14.79 1.99
N TRP A 286 3.92 13.53 1.80
CA TRP A 286 3.49 12.62 2.85
C TRP A 286 4.35 11.36 2.90
N LEU A 287 4.63 10.88 4.11
CA LEU A 287 5.32 9.61 4.37
C LEU A 287 4.50 8.79 5.37
N VAL A 288 4.13 7.58 5.00
CA VAL A 288 3.64 6.59 5.97
C VAL A 288 4.83 5.79 6.49
N VAL A 289 4.95 5.73 7.81
CA VAL A 289 5.93 4.90 8.51
C VAL A 289 5.18 3.81 9.24
N HIS A 290 5.40 2.54 8.85
CA HIS A 290 4.65 1.42 9.40
C HIS A 290 5.57 0.27 9.80
N SER A 291 5.46 -0.18 11.06
CA SER A 291 6.15 -1.36 11.58
C SER A 291 5.31 -2.01 12.67
N PRO A 292 4.61 -3.11 12.38
CA PRO A 292 3.82 -3.83 13.38
C PRO A 292 4.70 -4.47 14.46
N ALA A 293 4.18 -4.53 15.68
CA ALA A 293 4.87 -5.18 16.79
C ALA A 293 5.21 -6.65 16.45
N GLY A 294 6.45 -7.06 16.75
CA GLY A 294 6.93 -8.43 16.52
C GLY A 294 7.12 -8.80 15.03
N ARG A 295 7.02 -7.85 14.11
CA ARG A 295 7.31 -8.08 12.68
C ARG A 295 8.65 -7.46 12.30
N PRO A 296 9.56 -8.22 11.63
CA PRO A 296 10.92 -7.77 11.37
C PRO A 296 11.03 -6.89 10.11
N TYR A 297 10.04 -6.02 9.87
CA TYR A 297 10.06 -5.09 8.76
C TYR A 297 9.57 -3.69 9.15
N LEU A 298 10.05 -2.71 8.40
CA LEU A 298 9.67 -1.31 8.45
C LEU A 298 9.28 -0.86 7.04
N CYS A 299 8.12 -0.21 6.91
CA CYS A 299 7.70 0.44 5.67
C CYS A 299 7.93 1.95 5.76
N LEU A 300 8.46 2.53 4.69
CA LEU A 300 8.64 3.97 4.50
C LEU A 300 7.97 4.32 3.17
N GLU A 301 6.74 4.79 3.22
CA GLU A 301 5.86 4.87 2.06
C GLU A 301 5.64 6.33 1.64
N PRO A 302 6.43 6.87 0.70
CA PRO A 302 6.17 8.19 0.15
C PRO A 302 4.84 8.20 -0.60
N SER A 303 4.06 9.28 -0.42
CA SER A 303 2.73 9.47 -1.00
C SER A 303 2.51 10.89 -1.46
N THR A 304 1.83 11.05 -2.61
CA THR A 304 1.48 12.35 -3.18
C THR A 304 0.28 13.01 -2.50
N HIS A 305 -0.45 12.28 -1.67
CA HIS A 305 -1.61 12.77 -0.93
C HIS A 305 -1.63 12.24 0.50
N ARG A 306 -2.33 12.95 1.38
CA ARG A 306 -2.55 12.55 2.76
C ARG A 306 -3.48 11.33 2.84
N VAL A 307 -3.08 10.35 3.62
CA VAL A 307 -3.91 9.16 3.87
C VAL A 307 -5.23 9.55 4.55
N GLY A 308 -6.33 9.00 4.06
CA GLY A 308 -7.67 9.24 4.57
C GLY A 308 -8.29 10.60 4.18
N GLU A 309 -7.59 11.41 3.38
CA GLU A 309 -8.05 12.73 2.91
C GLU A 309 -8.06 12.82 1.38
N PHE A 310 -8.08 11.70 0.68
CA PHE A 310 -7.99 11.66 -0.78
C PHE A 310 -9.07 12.50 -1.48
N ASP A 311 -10.27 12.57 -0.94
CA ASP A 311 -11.36 13.40 -1.48
C ASP A 311 -11.00 14.90 -1.57
N HIS A 312 -10.03 15.37 -0.75
CA HIS A 312 -9.63 16.77 -0.65
C HIS A 312 -8.18 17.02 -1.05
N ASP A 313 -7.33 15.97 -1.02
CA ASP A 313 -5.87 16.07 -1.20
C ASP A 313 -5.37 15.31 -2.45
N HIS A 314 -6.27 14.87 -3.34
CA HIS A 314 -5.86 14.24 -4.60
C HIS A 314 -5.37 15.27 -5.61
N VAL A 315 -4.56 14.81 -6.57
CA VAL A 315 -4.20 15.61 -7.75
C VAL A 315 -5.27 15.44 -8.83
N VAL A 316 -5.70 16.56 -9.44
CA VAL A 316 -6.61 16.54 -10.60
C VAL A 316 -5.77 16.35 -11.86
N ILE A 317 -5.93 15.22 -12.54
CA ILE A 317 -5.18 14.86 -13.75
C ILE A 317 -6.12 15.05 -14.95
N ALA A 318 -5.87 16.09 -15.78
CA ALA A 318 -6.64 16.32 -17.01
C ALA A 318 -6.31 15.26 -18.07
N HIS A 319 -7.13 15.18 -19.13
CA HIS A 319 -6.86 14.29 -20.27
C HIS A 319 -5.43 14.47 -20.82
N GLY A 320 -4.70 13.38 -20.96
CA GLY A 320 -3.34 13.33 -21.46
C GLY A 320 -2.27 13.90 -20.50
N GLN A 321 -2.65 14.37 -19.30
CA GLN A 321 -1.69 14.77 -18.28
C GLN A 321 -1.21 13.57 -17.47
N THR A 322 0.00 13.71 -16.93
CA THR A 322 0.69 12.69 -16.12
C THR A 322 0.95 13.23 -14.72
N LEU A 323 0.75 12.40 -13.72
CA LEU A 323 1.23 12.58 -12.35
C LEU A 323 2.45 11.69 -12.15
N ASP A 324 3.50 12.23 -11.56
CA ASP A 324 4.76 11.51 -11.31
C ASP A 324 5.07 11.44 -9.81
N LEU A 325 5.76 10.38 -9.41
CA LEU A 325 6.36 10.18 -8.10
C LEU A 325 7.71 9.50 -8.24
N THR A 326 8.73 10.04 -7.63
CA THR A 326 10.07 9.45 -7.59
C THR A 326 10.47 9.07 -6.17
N MET A 327 10.98 7.85 -6.00
CA MET A 327 11.62 7.38 -4.77
C MET A 327 13.04 6.90 -5.08
N ARG A 328 14.00 7.48 -4.40
CA ARG A 328 15.40 7.03 -4.40
C ARG A 328 15.70 6.26 -3.11
N ILE A 329 16.35 5.11 -3.20
CA ILE A 329 16.92 4.37 -2.06
C ILE A 329 18.42 4.33 -2.23
N ASP A 330 19.17 5.17 -1.49
CA ASP A 330 20.62 5.12 -1.44
C ASP A 330 21.08 4.09 -0.40
N LEU A 331 22.13 3.35 -0.75
CA LEU A 331 22.66 2.25 0.06
C LEU A 331 24.15 2.50 0.38
N ALA A 332 24.50 2.37 1.66
CA ALA A 332 25.88 2.43 2.12
C ALA A 332 26.28 1.21 2.95
#